data_35988a724c914dcf9f13b67ba33c8f84
#
_entry.id   35988a724c914dcf9f13b67ba33c8f84
#
_cell.length_a   1.000
_cell.length_b   1.000
_cell.length_c   1.000
_cell.angle_alpha   90.00
_cell.angle_beta   90.00
_cell.angle_gamma   90.00
#
_symmetry.space_group_name_H-M   'P 1'
#
loop_
_entity.id
_entity.type
_entity.pdbx_description
1 polymer ?
#
loop_
_entity_poly.entity_id
_entity_poly.type
_entity_poly.pdbx_seq_one_letter_code
_entity_poly.pdbx_strand_id
1 'polypeptide(L)'
;MALINEAAHRGARSKRWLGLSVLMLPVLLVTVDNTVLGFALPKIAGALRPSASQQLWMIDAYSLVLAGLLVSMGSLGDRVGHRKLLLAGSLGFAIVSVLTAYSDTSMQLIAGRACMGVFGAMLMPSTLALIRSVFEDREERRLAVAIWATTLTVGSALGPLVGGVLLEFFS
;
A
#
# COMPACT_ATOMS: atom_id res chain seq x y z
N MET A 1 -20.60 -12.46 37.28
CA MET A 1 -19.20 -12.04 37.04
C MET A 1 -18.62 -12.64 35.75
N ALA A 2 -18.87 -13.93 35.45
CA ALA A 2 -18.40 -14.58 34.19
C ALA A 2 -18.95 -13.92 32.92
N LEU A 3 -20.24 -13.60 32.84
CA LEU A 3 -20.88 -12.97 31.67
C LEU A 3 -20.37 -11.57 31.34
N ILE A 4 -20.00 -10.78 32.36
CA ILE A 4 -19.41 -9.44 32.17
C ILE A 4 -18.00 -9.55 31.59
N ASN A 5 -17.25 -10.56 32.05
CA ASN A 5 -15.89 -10.82 31.55
C ASN A 5 -15.89 -11.31 30.09
N GLU A 6 -16.83 -12.19 29.73
CA GLU A 6 -17.02 -12.65 28.35
C GLU A 6 -17.44 -11.54 27.39
N ALA A 7 -18.32 -10.62 27.81
CA ALA A 7 -18.74 -9.48 27.00
C ALA A 7 -17.57 -8.50 26.76
N ALA A 8 -16.74 -8.25 27.78
CA ALA A 8 -15.54 -7.44 27.67
C ALA A 8 -14.49 -8.08 26.72
N HIS A 9 -14.29 -9.37 26.80
CA HIS A 9 -13.39 -10.12 25.90
C HIS A 9 -13.89 -10.11 24.44
N ARG A 10 -15.19 -10.27 24.22
CA ARG A 10 -15.77 -10.19 22.86
C ARG A 10 -15.65 -8.78 22.29
N GLY A 11 -15.88 -7.73 23.08
CA GLY A 11 -15.71 -6.34 22.65
C GLY A 11 -14.25 -5.98 22.30
N ALA A 12 -13.30 -6.45 23.08
CA ALA A 12 -11.88 -6.26 22.81
C ALA A 12 -11.42 -7.02 21.55
N ARG A 13 -11.94 -8.22 21.32
CA ARG A 13 -11.67 -9.01 20.12
C ARG A 13 -12.21 -8.32 18.87
N SER A 14 -13.44 -7.83 18.89
CA SER A 14 -14.06 -7.11 17.76
C SER A 14 -13.24 -5.86 17.37
N LYS A 15 -12.76 -5.09 18.34
CA LYS A 15 -11.92 -3.91 18.08
C LYS A 15 -10.58 -4.26 17.42
N ARG A 16 -9.96 -5.39 17.77
CA ARG A 16 -8.71 -5.85 17.12
C ARG A 16 -8.92 -6.21 15.66
N TRP A 17 -10.02 -6.90 15.34
CA TRP A 17 -10.36 -7.25 13.96
C TRP A 17 -10.75 -6.04 13.10
N LEU A 18 -11.46 -5.07 13.68
CA LEU A 18 -11.69 -3.78 13.03
C LEU A 18 -10.38 -3.03 12.75
N GLY A 19 -9.45 -3.04 13.71
CA GLY A 19 -8.11 -2.50 13.52
C GLY A 19 -7.36 -3.17 12.36
N LEU A 20 -7.47 -4.50 12.24
CA LEU A 20 -6.91 -5.24 11.10
C LEU A 20 -7.49 -4.76 9.77
N SER A 21 -8.82 -4.63 9.67
CA SER A 21 -9.46 -4.16 8.43
C SER A 21 -8.96 -2.78 8.01
N VAL A 22 -8.75 -1.86 8.96
CA VAL A 22 -8.16 -0.55 8.68
C VAL A 22 -6.71 -0.67 8.22
N LEU A 23 -5.92 -1.58 8.80
CA LEU A 23 -4.54 -1.83 8.39
C LEU A 23 -4.43 -2.45 6.98
N MET A 24 -5.49 -3.09 6.48
CA MET A 24 -5.50 -3.64 5.12
C MET A 24 -5.66 -2.54 4.05
N LEU A 25 -6.25 -1.40 4.37
CA LEU A 25 -6.45 -0.31 3.40
C LEU A 25 -5.15 0.22 2.79
N PRO A 26 -4.10 0.57 3.56
CA PRO A 26 -2.81 0.94 2.98
C PRO A 26 -2.17 -0.16 2.13
N VAL A 27 -2.35 -1.42 2.51
CA VAL A 27 -1.83 -2.57 1.75
C VAL A 27 -2.54 -2.69 0.40
N LEU A 28 -3.86 -2.59 0.38
CA LEU A 28 -4.65 -2.55 -0.86
C LEU A 28 -4.26 -1.36 -1.73
N LEU A 29 -4.13 -0.18 -1.14
CA LEU A 29 -3.75 1.04 -1.87
C LEU A 29 -2.45 0.83 -2.64
N VAL A 30 -1.40 0.36 -1.96
CA VAL A 30 -0.08 0.10 -2.55
C VAL A 30 -0.14 -0.95 -3.67
N THR A 31 -0.88 -2.04 -3.46
CA THR A 31 -0.94 -3.14 -4.44
C THR A 31 -1.78 -2.81 -5.65
N VAL A 32 -2.92 -2.13 -5.46
CA VAL A 32 -3.77 -1.66 -6.57
C VAL A 32 -3.05 -0.62 -7.40
N ASP A 33 -2.42 0.38 -6.77
CA ASP A 33 -1.66 1.42 -7.46
C ASP A 33 -0.56 0.84 -8.36
N ASN A 34 0.18 -0.13 -7.85
CA ASN A 34 1.26 -0.77 -8.60
C ASN A 34 0.76 -1.51 -9.86
N THR A 35 -0.43 -2.08 -9.81
CA THR A 35 -0.98 -2.87 -10.92
C THR A 35 -1.80 -2.02 -11.90
N VAL A 36 -2.51 -0.99 -11.44
CA VAL A 36 -3.29 -0.08 -12.29
C VAL A 36 -2.42 0.63 -13.32
N LEU A 37 -1.19 1.04 -12.96
CA LEU A 37 -0.29 1.73 -13.88
C LEU A 37 0.04 0.89 -15.11
N GLY A 38 0.23 -0.43 -14.94
CA GLY A 38 0.49 -1.34 -16.07
C GLY A 38 -0.60 -1.29 -17.14
N PHE A 39 -1.86 -1.11 -16.73
CA PHE A 39 -3.01 -0.97 -17.63
C PHE A 39 -3.16 0.44 -18.19
N ALA A 40 -2.78 1.47 -17.43
CA ALA A 40 -2.81 2.86 -17.88
C ALA A 40 -1.66 3.22 -18.83
N LEU A 41 -0.57 2.43 -18.83
CA LEU A 41 0.65 2.71 -19.58
C LEU A 41 0.41 2.97 -21.08
N PRO A 42 -0.43 2.22 -21.84
CA PRO A 42 -0.68 2.48 -23.25
C PRO A 42 -1.27 3.88 -23.51
N LYS A 43 -2.21 4.34 -22.64
CA LYS A 43 -2.78 5.70 -22.74
C LYS A 43 -1.75 6.77 -22.40
N ILE A 44 -0.98 6.55 -21.32
CA ILE A 44 0.10 7.45 -20.91
C ILE A 44 1.15 7.54 -22.02
N ALA A 45 1.50 6.43 -22.66
CA ALA A 45 2.44 6.41 -23.78
C ALA A 45 1.93 7.19 -24.99
N GLY A 46 0.63 7.15 -25.27
CA GLY A 46 0.01 7.96 -26.31
C GLY A 46 0.05 9.46 -26.02
N ALA A 47 -0.16 9.85 -24.75
CA ALA A 47 -0.21 11.25 -24.34
C ALA A 47 1.19 11.87 -24.15
N LEU A 48 2.07 11.20 -23.41
CA LEU A 48 3.39 11.73 -23.01
C LEU A 48 4.51 11.33 -23.99
N ARG A 49 4.28 10.40 -24.90
CA ARG A 49 5.23 9.87 -25.90
C ARG A 49 6.61 9.54 -25.29
N PRO A 50 6.66 8.75 -24.19
CA PRO A 50 7.90 8.41 -23.52
C PRO A 50 8.79 7.54 -24.41
N SER A 51 10.12 7.66 -24.23
CA SER A 51 11.06 6.71 -24.81
C SER A 51 10.87 5.31 -24.20
N ALA A 52 11.37 4.25 -24.83
CA ALA A 52 11.31 2.89 -24.29
C ALA A 52 11.94 2.78 -22.90
N SER A 53 13.06 3.45 -22.66
CA SER A 53 13.70 3.53 -21.36
C SER A 53 12.81 4.24 -20.31
N GLN A 54 12.16 5.33 -20.67
CA GLN A 54 11.25 6.03 -19.75
C GLN A 54 10.03 5.17 -19.38
N GLN A 55 9.48 4.39 -20.32
CA GLN A 55 8.38 3.46 -20.01
C GLN A 55 8.78 2.42 -18.96
N LEU A 56 9.98 1.85 -19.07
CA LEU A 56 10.53 0.95 -18.06
C LEU A 56 10.65 1.63 -16.70
N TRP A 57 11.24 2.83 -16.66
CA TRP A 57 11.37 3.58 -15.42
C TRP A 57 10.03 4.00 -14.80
N MET A 58 8.99 4.27 -15.57
CA MET A 58 7.65 4.53 -15.04
C MET A 58 7.10 3.36 -14.22
N ILE A 59 7.39 2.11 -14.65
CA ILE A 59 6.96 0.90 -13.96
C ILE A 59 7.90 0.60 -12.79
N ASP A 60 9.21 0.59 -13.05
CA ASP A 60 10.19 0.00 -12.14
C ASP A 60 10.64 0.96 -11.04
N ALA A 61 10.63 2.30 -11.25
CA ALA A 61 11.09 3.27 -10.27
C ALA A 61 10.43 3.09 -8.89
N TYR A 62 9.12 2.87 -8.87
CA TYR A 62 8.36 2.60 -7.66
C TYR A 62 8.86 1.34 -6.95
N SER A 63 8.91 0.23 -7.67
CA SER A 63 9.26 -1.08 -7.10
C SER A 63 10.71 -1.14 -6.63
N LEU A 64 11.64 -0.52 -7.37
CA LEU A 64 13.06 -0.46 -7.01
C LEU A 64 13.29 0.37 -5.74
N VAL A 65 12.68 1.55 -5.66
CA VAL A 65 12.79 2.42 -4.47
C VAL A 65 12.13 1.76 -3.27
N LEU A 66 10.94 1.18 -3.45
CA LEU A 66 10.23 0.46 -2.39
C LEU A 66 11.10 -0.68 -1.85
N ALA A 67 11.61 -1.56 -2.72
CA ALA A 67 12.43 -2.69 -2.31
C ALA A 67 13.73 -2.25 -1.63
N GLY A 68 14.41 -1.23 -2.18
CA GLY A 68 15.66 -0.71 -1.63
C GLY A 68 15.50 -0.09 -0.24
N LEU A 69 14.35 0.51 0.04
CA LEU A 69 14.09 1.18 1.32
C LEU A 69 13.34 0.32 2.35
N LEU A 70 12.82 -0.84 1.96
CA LEU A 70 11.94 -1.66 2.82
C LEU A 70 12.59 -1.97 4.18
N VAL A 71 13.84 -2.40 4.18
CA VAL A 71 14.58 -2.76 5.41
C VAL A 71 14.88 -1.52 6.25
N SER A 72 15.32 -0.43 5.61
CA SER A 72 15.61 0.83 6.29
C SER A 72 14.38 1.44 6.93
N MET A 73 13.22 1.38 6.26
CA MET A 73 11.95 1.87 6.80
C MET A 73 11.41 0.97 7.91
N GLY A 74 11.66 -0.34 7.87
CA GLY A 74 11.40 -1.23 8.98
C GLY A 74 12.17 -0.82 10.24
N SER A 75 13.49 -0.64 10.12
CA SER A 75 14.36 -0.17 11.20
C SER A 75 13.99 1.25 11.69
N LEU A 76 13.58 2.14 10.81
CA LEU A 76 13.06 3.45 11.19
C LEU A 76 11.77 3.33 12.00
N GLY A 77 10.88 2.43 11.61
CA GLY A 77 9.64 2.13 12.33
C GLY A 77 9.87 1.64 13.76
N ASP A 78 10.91 0.80 13.95
CA ASP A 78 11.31 0.34 15.28
C ASP A 78 11.77 1.50 16.19
N ARG A 79 12.39 2.55 15.62
CA ARG A 79 12.90 3.71 16.38
C ARG A 79 11.84 4.78 16.63
N VAL A 80 11.06 5.13 15.61
CA VAL A 80 10.11 6.27 15.64
C VAL A 80 8.70 5.83 16.05
N GLY A 81 8.42 4.53 15.88
CA GLY A 81 7.12 3.90 16.11
C GLY A 81 6.36 3.66 14.80
N HIS A 82 5.98 2.40 14.57
CA HIS A 82 5.31 1.94 13.36
C HIS A 82 3.98 2.66 13.07
N ARG A 83 3.24 3.07 14.12
CA ARG A 83 1.98 3.82 13.95
C ARG A 83 2.21 5.19 13.33
N LYS A 84 3.25 5.91 13.79
CA LYS A 84 3.60 7.23 13.23
C LYS A 84 4.10 7.08 11.79
N LEU A 85 4.93 6.08 11.55
CA LEU A 85 5.47 5.81 10.23
C LEU A 85 4.37 5.40 9.24
N LEU A 86 3.39 4.60 9.66
CA LEU A 86 2.23 4.23 8.86
C LEU A 86 1.40 5.45 8.46
N LEU A 87 1.11 6.34 9.42
CA LEU A 87 0.32 7.55 9.15
C LEU A 87 1.07 8.50 8.21
N ALA A 88 2.37 8.74 8.45
CA ALA A 88 3.20 9.56 7.57
C ALA A 88 3.31 8.97 6.16
N GLY A 89 3.53 7.66 6.07
CA GLY A 89 3.58 6.93 4.81
C GLY A 89 2.26 7.00 4.04
N SER A 90 1.13 6.77 4.71
CA SER A 90 -0.19 6.82 4.07
C SER A 90 -0.53 8.23 3.56
N LEU A 91 -0.28 9.26 4.37
CA LEU A 91 -0.53 10.65 3.98
C LEU A 91 0.40 11.08 2.84
N GLY A 92 1.70 10.79 2.94
CA GLY A 92 2.67 11.12 1.92
C GLY A 92 2.37 10.39 0.60
N PHE A 93 2.01 9.10 0.66
CA PHE A 93 1.61 8.33 -0.51
C PHE A 93 0.39 8.96 -1.20
N ALA A 94 -0.66 9.32 -0.44
CA ALA A 94 -1.86 9.94 -0.99
C ALA A 94 -1.56 11.29 -1.65
N ILE A 95 -0.76 12.15 -1.00
CA ILE A 95 -0.38 13.46 -1.55
C ILE A 95 0.40 13.29 -2.86
N VAL A 96 1.43 12.44 -2.84
CA VAL A 96 2.28 12.23 -4.03
C VAL A 96 1.50 11.54 -5.14
N SER A 97 0.59 10.62 -4.83
CA SER A 97 -0.30 9.99 -5.83
C SER A 97 -1.14 11.03 -6.56
N VAL A 98 -1.76 11.97 -5.82
CA VAL A 98 -2.52 13.07 -6.42
C VAL A 98 -1.62 13.95 -7.30
N LEU A 99 -0.44 14.35 -6.81
CA LEU A 99 0.50 15.17 -7.59
C LEU A 99 0.97 14.44 -8.86
N THR A 100 1.23 13.14 -8.76
CA THR A 100 1.66 12.30 -9.88
C THR A 100 0.55 12.17 -10.96
N ALA A 101 -0.71 12.20 -10.57
CA ALA A 101 -1.83 12.15 -11.49
C ALA A 101 -1.90 13.39 -12.43
N TYR A 102 -1.33 14.51 -12.01
CA TYR A 102 -1.23 15.75 -12.82
C TYR A 102 0.12 15.91 -13.51
N SER A 103 0.85 14.83 -13.74
CA SER A 103 2.14 14.88 -14.44
C SER A 103 1.98 15.17 -15.93
N ASP A 104 2.60 16.25 -16.40
CA ASP A 104 2.60 16.65 -17.82
C ASP A 104 3.77 16.08 -18.62
N THR A 105 4.76 15.50 -17.92
CA THR A 105 5.96 14.94 -18.53
C THR A 105 6.30 13.55 -18.00
N SER A 106 6.93 12.74 -18.85
CA SER A 106 7.42 11.41 -18.48
C SER A 106 8.35 11.43 -17.28
N MET A 107 9.20 12.46 -17.16
CA MET A 107 10.14 12.60 -16.03
C MET A 107 9.42 12.91 -14.71
N GLN A 108 8.39 13.76 -14.74
CA GLN A 108 7.55 14.05 -13.56
C GLN A 108 6.85 12.77 -13.06
N LEU A 109 6.30 11.98 -13.99
CA LEU A 109 5.67 10.70 -13.64
C LEU A 109 6.68 9.74 -13.00
N ILE A 110 7.88 9.58 -13.57
CA ILE A 110 8.94 8.73 -13.01
C ILE A 110 9.35 9.21 -11.61
N ALA A 111 9.56 10.52 -11.43
CA ALA A 111 9.91 11.10 -10.13
C ALA A 111 8.78 10.89 -9.10
N GLY A 112 7.53 11.09 -9.50
CA GLY A 112 6.37 10.81 -8.66
C GLY A 112 6.31 9.34 -8.23
N ARG A 113 6.52 8.41 -9.16
CA ARG A 113 6.60 6.96 -8.88
C ARG A 113 7.72 6.62 -7.89
N ALA A 114 8.90 7.20 -8.06
CA ALA A 114 10.00 7.02 -7.11
C ALA A 114 9.64 7.53 -5.71
N CYS A 115 9.05 8.72 -5.61
CA CYS A 115 8.56 9.26 -4.33
C CYS A 115 7.48 8.39 -3.69
N MET A 116 6.52 7.87 -4.48
CA MET A 116 5.51 6.92 -3.99
C MET A 116 6.16 5.64 -3.46
N GLY A 117 7.25 5.17 -4.07
CA GLY A 117 8.06 4.05 -3.59
C GLY A 117 8.63 4.28 -2.18
N VAL A 118 9.09 5.50 -1.86
CA VAL A 118 9.56 5.86 -0.52
C VAL A 118 8.45 5.71 0.51
N PHE A 119 7.27 6.28 0.25
CA PHE A 119 6.13 6.19 1.16
C PHE A 119 5.56 4.77 1.23
N GLY A 120 5.51 4.04 0.12
CA GLY A 120 5.14 2.63 0.07
C GLY A 120 6.03 1.74 0.95
N ALA A 121 7.34 2.01 0.97
CA ALA A 121 8.30 1.31 1.82
C ALA A 121 8.05 1.53 3.32
N MET A 122 7.41 2.63 3.72
CA MET A 122 7.00 2.87 5.11
C MET A 122 5.77 2.03 5.50
N LEU A 123 4.87 1.76 4.56
CA LEU A 123 3.59 1.10 4.81
C LEU A 123 3.73 -0.40 5.09
N MET A 124 4.50 -1.11 4.27
CA MET A 124 4.59 -2.57 4.33
C MET A 124 5.12 -3.10 5.67
N PRO A 125 6.32 -2.70 6.14
CA PRO A 125 6.84 -3.17 7.42
C PRO A 125 6.00 -2.68 8.60
N SER A 126 5.45 -1.44 8.52
CA SER A 126 4.65 -0.88 9.60
C SER A 126 3.33 -1.61 9.80
N THR A 127 2.62 -2.01 8.74
CA THR A 127 1.39 -2.79 8.85
C THR A 127 1.65 -4.15 9.47
N LEU A 128 2.70 -4.85 9.04
CA LEU A 128 3.05 -6.17 9.57
C LEU A 128 3.50 -6.10 11.04
N ALA A 129 4.27 -5.08 11.42
CA ALA A 129 4.69 -4.87 12.81
C ALA A 129 3.49 -4.57 13.72
N LEU A 130 2.55 -3.72 13.28
CA LEU A 130 1.32 -3.42 14.01
C LEU A 130 0.41 -4.64 14.16
N ILE A 131 0.28 -5.48 13.14
CA ILE A 131 -0.45 -6.76 13.26
C ILE A 131 0.16 -7.62 14.37
N ARG A 132 1.49 -7.74 14.39
CA ARG A 132 2.19 -8.53 15.41
C ARG A 132 2.03 -7.98 16.84
N SER A 133 1.91 -6.67 16.98
CA SER A 133 1.72 -6.02 18.30
C SER A 133 0.26 -6.08 18.79
N VAL A 134 -0.73 -6.08 17.89
CA VAL A 134 -2.16 -6.13 18.23
C VAL A 134 -2.64 -7.55 18.53
N PHE A 135 -2.10 -8.54 17.82
CA PHE A 135 -2.47 -9.94 17.97
C PHE A 135 -1.40 -10.69 18.78
N GLU A 136 -1.57 -10.77 20.10
CA GLU A 136 -0.65 -11.44 21.01
C GLU A 136 -0.80 -12.97 20.93
N ASP A 137 -2.03 -13.46 20.76
CA ASP A 137 -2.32 -14.87 20.57
C ASP A 137 -1.72 -15.38 19.26
N ARG A 138 -1.08 -16.55 19.33
CA ARG A 138 -0.35 -17.14 18.20
C ARG A 138 -1.25 -17.50 17.02
N GLU A 139 -2.43 -18.05 17.30
CA GLU A 139 -3.37 -18.48 16.24
C GLU A 139 -4.08 -17.27 15.61
N GLU A 140 -4.53 -16.29 16.42
CA GLU A 140 -5.12 -15.05 15.90
C GLU A 140 -4.09 -14.28 15.06
N ARG A 141 -2.84 -14.21 15.50
CA ARG A 141 -1.77 -13.56 14.75
C ARG A 141 -1.46 -14.27 13.43
N ARG A 142 -1.44 -15.61 13.42
CA ARG A 142 -1.25 -16.40 12.21
C ARG A 142 -2.35 -16.11 11.19
N LEU A 143 -3.60 -16.06 11.63
CA LEU A 143 -4.73 -15.72 10.79
C LEU A 143 -4.67 -14.28 10.29
N ALA A 144 -4.33 -13.31 11.13
CA ALA A 144 -4.18 -11.91 10.75
C ALA A 144 -3.07 -11.71 9.70
N VAL A 145 -1.94 -12.39 9.83
CA VAL A 145 -0.84 -12.37 8.83
C VAL A 145 -1.27 -13.05 7.53
N ALA A 146 -2.04 -14.14 7.61
CA ALA A 146 -2.58 -14.79 6.42
C ALA A 146 -3.56 -13.87 5.66
N ILE A 147 -4.43 -13.14 6.36
CA ILE A 147 -5.30 -12.12 5.76
C ILE A 147 -4.48 -11.02 5.11
N TRP A 148 -3.44 -10.54 5.78
CA TRP A 148 -2.51 -9.54 5.22
C TRP A 148 -1.87 -10.03 3.91
N ALA A 149 -1.35 -11.25 3.89
CA ALA A 149 -0.76 -11.85 2.68
C ALA A 149 -1.79 -12.05 1.56
N THR A 150 -3.01 -12.48 1.90
CA THR A 150 -4.12 -12.61 0.95
C THR A 150 -4.52 -11.25 0.36
N THR A 151 -4.49 -10.19 1.17
CA THR A 151 -4.78 -8.82 0.73
C THR A 151 -3.80 -8.34 -0.35
N LEU A 152 -2.52 -8.72 -0.28
CA LEU A 152 -1.54 -8.44 -1.32
C LEU A 152 -1.95 -9.09 -2.66
N THR A 153 -2.35 -10.35 -2.63
CA THR A 153 -2.77 -11.09 -3.82
C THR A 153 -4.08 -10.55 -4.39
N VAL A 154 -5.06 -10.28 -3.53
CA VAL A 154 -6.36 -9.70 -3.94
C VAL A 154 -6.15 -8.30 -4.52
N GLY A 155 -5.32 -7.46 -3.90
CA GLY A 155 -4.99 -6.13 -4.40
C GLY A 155 -4.37 -6.17 -5.80
N SER A 156 -3.48 -7.13 -6.05
CA SER A 156 -2.89 -7.33 -7.38
C SER A 156 -3.93 -7.75 -8.44
N ALA A 157 -4.91 -8.55 -8.06
CA ALA A 157 -6.00 -8.96 -8.95
C ALA A 157 -7.05 -7.86 -9.19
N LEU A 158 -7.23 -6.97 -8.21
CA LEU A 158 -8.16 -5.84 -8.33
C LEU A 158 -7.64 -4.74 -9.26
N GLY A 159 -6.32 -4.58 -9.39
CA GLY A 159 -5.73 -3.56 -10.26
C GLY A 159 -6.22 -3.61 -11.71
N PRO A 160 -6.18 -4.76 -12.40
CA PRO A 160 -6.72 -4.92 -13.73
C PRO A 160 -8.20 -4.55 -13.84
N LEU A 161 -9.02 -4.97 -12.85
CA LEU A 161 -10.44 -4.66 -12.79
C LEU A 161 -10.69 -3.15 -12.64
N VAL A 162 -10.03 -2.52 -11.68
CA VAL A 162 -10.15 -1.09 -11.43
C VAL A 162 -9.59 -0.29 -12.62
N GLY A 163 -8.42 -0.68 -13.14
CA GLY A 163 -7.80 -0.05 -14.30
C GLY A 163 -8.67 -0.15 -15.56
N GLY A 164 -9.25 -1.33 -15.82
CA GLY A 164 -10.13 -1.56 -16.97
C GLY A 164 -11.40 -0.71 -16.90
N VAL A 165 -12.09 -0.73 -15.74
CA VAL A 165 -13.32 0.07 -15.52
C VAL A 165 -13.03 1.56 -15.64
N LEU A 166 -11.97 2.08 -15.01
CA LEU A 166 -11.60 3.49 -15.10
C LEU A 166 -11.29 3.90 -16.54
N LEU A 167 -10.59 3.05 -17.30
CA LEU A 167 -10.27 3.34 -18.69
C LEU A 167 -11.50 3.37 -19.60
N GLU A 168 -12.54 2.59 -19.30
CA GLU A 168 -13.78 2.53 -20.07
C GLU A 168 -14.69 3.74 -19.80
N PHE A 169 -14.76 4.20 -18.55
CA PHE A 169 -15.63 5.32 -18.15
C PHE A 169 -15.01 6.70 -18.38
N PHE A 170 -13.68 6.82 -18.42
CA PHE A 170 -12.95 8.09 -18.61
C PHE A 170 -12.19 8.15 -19.94
N SER A 171 -12.69 7.44 -20.96
CA SER A 171 -12.13 7.39 -22.31
C SER A 171 -12.82 8.34 -23.26
#